data_b1322a72239f845b307191daa0451867
#
_entry.id   b1322a72239f845b307191daa0451867
#
_cell.length_a   1.000
_cell.length_b   1.000
_cell.length_c   1.000
_cell.angle_alpha   90.00
_cell.angle_beta   90.00
_cell.angle_gamma   90.00
#
_symmetry.space_group_name_H-M   'P 1'
#
loop_
_entity.id
_entity.type
_entity.pdbx_description
1 polymer ?
#
loop_
_entity_poly.entity_id
_entity_poly.type
_entity_poly.pdbx_seq_one_letter_code
_entity_poly.pdbx_strand_id
1 'polypeptide(L)'
;MTLARDAVLWAADHRWLREHLPKYRFVRRSVRRFMPGETLEDAIAAATRLRERGLPTMFTALGENVTDLSDARRVVANYRDAYDRVADAGLDTEFSVKPSHLGLDLDPEAALANLEELATKAAERDNWLWLDMESAD
;
A
#
# COMPACT_ATOMS: atom_id res chain seq x y z
N MET A 1 18.18 -27.20 -5.86
CA MET A 1 17.47 -25.90 -5.85
C MET A 1 16.91 -25.71 -7.24
N THR A 2 15.80 -25.35 -7.35
CA THR A 2 14.64 -26.10 -7.89
C THR A 2 14.20 -25.46 -9.21
N LEU A 3 14.23 -26.22 -10.31
CA LEU A 3 13.69 -25.90 -11.64
C LEU A 3 12.35 -25.14 -11.60
N ALA A 4 11.53 -25.39 -10.58
CA ALA A 4 10.27 -24.68 -10.36
C ALA A 4 10.46 -23.19 -9.99
N ARG A 5 11.47 -22.85 -9.19
CA ARG A 5 11.78 -21.46 -8.82
C ARG A 5 12.28 -20.68 -10.04
N ASP A 6 13.21 -21.30 -10.81
CA ASP A 6 13.79 -20.63 -11.97
C ASP A 6 12.76 -20.44 -13.07
N ALA A 7 11.82 -21.38 -13.23
CA ALA A 7 10.69 -21.25 -14.15
C ALA A 7 9.72 -20.14 -13.73
N VAL A 8 9.45 -19.99 -12.42
CA VAL A 8 8.58 -18.91 -11.90
C VAL A 8 9.25 -17.55 -12.06
N LEU A 9 10.55 -17.43 -11.76
CA LEU A 9 11.29 -16.19 -11.94
C LEU A 9 11.38 -15.80 -13.42
N TRP A 10 11.67 -16.75 -14.30
CA TRP A 10 11.63 -16.54 -15.74
C TRP A 10 10.26 -16.08 -16.24
N ALA A 11 9.18 -16.70 -15.74
CA ALA A 11 7.82 -16.30 -16.09
C ALA A 11 7.44 -14.92 -15.56
N ALA A 12 7.95 -14.53 -14.39
CA ALA A 12 7.74 -13.20 -13.80
C ALA A 12 8.45 -12.10 -14.61
N ASP A 13 9.63 -12.39 -15.17
CA ASP A 13 10.40 -11.45 -15.98
C ASP A 13 9.92 -11.38 -17.44
N HIS A 14 9.08 -12.33 -17.88
CA HIS A 14 8.67 -12.41 -19.27
C HIS A 14 7.57 -11.36 -19.58
N ARG A 15 7.95 -10.30 -20.33
CA ARG A 15 7.09 -9.16 -20.65
C ARG A 15 5.71 -9.56 -21.21
N TRP A 16 5.66 -10.53 -22.10
CA TRP A 16 4.40 -11.02 -22.69
C TRP A 16 3.47 -11.62 -21.62
N LEU A 17 4.01 -12.40 -20.68
CA LEU A 17 3.24 -12.99 -19.57
C LEU A 17 2.70 -11.91 -18.63
N ARG A 18 3.49 -10.91 -18.29
CA ARG A 18 3.06 -9.75 -17.46
C ARG A 18 1.90 -9.00 -18.09
N GLU A 19 1.90 -8.83 -19.42
CA GLU A 19 0.87 -8.10 -20.15
C GLU A 19 -0.41 -8.92 -20.40
N HIS A 20 -0.33 -10.25 -20.43
CA HIS A 20 -1.44 -11.11 -20.83
C HIS A 20 -2.03 -11.96 -19.70
N LEU A 21 -1.22 -12.40 -18.73
CA LEU A 21 -1.69 -13.18 -17.58
C LEU A 21 -2.84 -12.50 -16.80
N PRO A 22 -2.82 -11.20 -16.52
CA PRO A 22 -3.91 -10.54 -15.82
C PRO A 22 -5.25 -10.54 -16.55
N LYS A 23 -5.24 -10.80 -17.87
CA LYS A 23 -6.47 -10.84 -18.72
C LYS A 23 -7.26 -12.13 -18.54
N TYR A 24 -6.66 -13.20 -18.02
CA TYR A 24 -7.34 -14.49 -17.84
C TYR A 24 -8.25 -14.47 -16.60
N ARG A 25 -9.50 -14.91 -16.78
CA ARG A 25 -10.54 -14.88 -15.72
C ARG A 25 -10.12 -15.65 -14.46
N PHE A 26 -9.41 -16.76 -14.59
CA PHE A 26 -8.95 -17.55 -13.45
C PHE A 26 -7.84 -16.83 -12.67
N VAL A 27 -6.90 -16.15 -13.35
CA VAL A 27 -5.86 -15.35 -12.72
C VAL A 27 -6.49 -14.19 -11.96
N ARG A 28 -7.40 -13.44 -12.59
CA ARG A 28 -8.16 -12.36 -11.94
C ARG A 28 -8.94 -12.84 -10.73
N ARG A 29 -9.53 -14.04 -10.79
CA ARG A 29 -10.26 -14.60 -9.65
C ARG A 29 -9.33 -14.97 -8.49
N SER A 30 -8.13 -15.50 -8.79
CA SER A 30 -7.12 -15.82 -7.78
C SER A 30 -6.54 -14.54 -7.16
N VAL A 31 -6.19 -13.56 -7.99
CA VAL A 31 -5.68 -12.25 -7.53
C VAL A 31 -6.71 -11.54 -6.64
N ARG A 32 -7.98 -11.50 -7.03
CA ARG A 32 -9.07 -10.88 -6.23
C ARG A 32 -9.28 -11.51 -4.86
N ARG A 33 -8.80 -12.73 -4.65
CA ARG A 33 -8.86 -13.38 -3.33
C ARG A 33 -7.83 -12.78 -2.36
N PHE A 34 -6.71 -12.30 -2.88
CA PHE A 34 -5.59 -11.77 -2.08
C PHE A 34 -5.46 -10.25 -2.18
N MET A 35 -5.96 -9.67 -3.26
CA MET A 35 -5.99 -8.23 -3.47
C MET A 35 -7.46 -7.80 -3.68
N PRO A 36 -8.04 -7.05 -2.75
CA PRO A 36 -9.45 -6.65 -2.82
C PRO A 36 -9.76 -5.74 -4.03
N GLY A 37 -8.75 -5.05 -4.56
CA GLY A 37 -8.84 -4.18 -5.73
C GLY A 37 -7.56 -3.37 -5.92
N GLU A 38 -7.60 -2.42 -6.83
CA GLU A 38 -6.47 -1.56 -7.20
C GLU A 38 -6.69 -0.10 -6.74
N THR A 39 -7.89 0.19 -6.23
CA THR A 39 -8.27 1.55 -5.83
C THR A 39 -8.52 1.64 -4.32
N LEU A 40 -8.46 2.86 -3.78
CA LEU A 40 -8.81 3.12 -2.39
C LEU A 40 -10.28 2.78 -2.09
N GLU A 41 -11.18 2.98 -3.06
CA GLU A 41 -12.59 2.59 -2.97
C GLU A 41 -12.75 1.09 -2.76
N ASP A 42 -12.01 0.29 -3.51
CA ASP A 42 -12.03 -1.17 -3.38
C ASP A 42 -11.52 -1.60 -1.99
N ALA A 43 -10.47 -0.94 -1.50
CA ALA A 43 -9.91 -1.20 -0.17
C ALA A 43 -10.92 -0.84 0.94
N ILE A 44 -11.58 0.34 0.86
CA ILE A 44 -12.61 0.77 1.80
C ILE A 44 -13.80 -0.21 1.78
N ALA A 45 -14.25 -0.62 0.60
CA ALA A 45 -15.33 -1.60 0.48
C ALA A 45 -14.95 -2.97 1.08
N ALA A 46 -13.68 -3.38 0.97
CA ALA A 46 -13.18 -4.60 1.60
C ALA A 46 -13.11 -4.46 3.12
N ALA A 47 -12.59 -3.36 3.64
CA ALA A 47 -12.52 -3.07 5.08
C ALA A 47 -13.93 -3.02 5.71
N THR A 48 -14.90 -2.42 5.02
CA THR A 48 -16.30 -2.39 5.48
C THR A 48 -16.85 -3.81 5.68
N ARG A 49 -16.65 -4.71 4.71
CA ARG A 49 -17.06 -6.12 4.82
C ARG A 49 -16.33 -6.88 5.94
N LEU A 50 -15.07 -6.54 6.20
CA LEU A 50 -14.30 -7.15 7.29
C LEU A 50 -14.75 -6.65 8.64
N ARG A 51 -15.07 -5.36 8.77
CA ARG A 51 -15.63 -4.75 9.97
C ARG A 51 -16.97 -5.40 10.37
N GLU A 52 -17.85 -5.69 9.41
CA GLU A 52 -19.11 -6.42 9.65
C GLU A 52 -18.88 -7.81 10.28
N ARG A 53 -17.68 -8.37 10.09
CA ARG A 53 -17.26 -9.65 10.68
C ARG A 53 -16.45 -9.48 11.96
N GLY A 54 -16.30 -8.26 12.47
CA GLY A 54 -15.50 -7.94 13.67
C GLY A 54 -14.00 -8.05 13.45
N LEU A 55 -13.51 -7.94 12.22
CA LEU A 55 -12.09 -8.03 11.89
C LEU A 55 -11.50 -6.62 11.70
N PRO A 56 -10.48 -6.24 12.48
CA PRO A 56 -9.76 -4.99 12.25
C PRO A 56 -8.97 -5.04 10.95
N THR A 57 -8.69 -3.88 10.40
CA THR A 57 -7.95 -3.74 9.14
C THR A 57 -6.84 -2.72 9.24
N MET A 58 -5.79 -2.93 8.44
CA MET A 58 -4.71 -1.98 8.27
C MET A 58 -4.47 -1.78 6.77
N PHE A 59 -4.30 -0.55 6.35
CA PHE A 59 -3.94 -0.21 4.97
C PHE A 59 -2.45 0.11 4.87
N THR A 60 -1.84 -0.41 3.83
CA THR A 60 -0.52 0.01 3.37
C THR A 60 -0.56 0.21 1.86
N ALA A 61 0.08 1.26 1.38
CA ALA A 61 0.26 1.42 -0.05
C ALA A 61 1.34 0.45 -0.53
N LEU A 62 1.02 -0.33 -1.56
CA LEU A 62 2.03 -1.06 -2.31
C LEU A 62 2.72 -0.02 -3.21
N GLY A 63 3.83 0.54 -2.73
CA GLY A 63 4.63 1.50 -3.46
C GLY A 63 5.65 0.79 -4.34
N GLU A 64 5.75 1.22 -5.59
CA GLU A 64 6.96 1.03 -6.38
C GLU A 64 8.02 2.03 -5.90
N ASN A 65 9.27 1.79 -6.20
CA ASN A 65 10.39 2.62 -5.78
C ASN A 65 10.10 4.10 -6.00
N VAL A 66 10.13 4.87 -4.93
CA VAL A 66 10.11 6.33 -4.97
C VAL A 66 11.44 6.77 -5.54
N THR A 67 11.43 7.39 -6.71
CA THR A 67 12.64 7.77 -7.45
C THR A 67 12.95 9.26 -7.35
N ASP A 68 11.99 10.06 -6.90
CA ASP A 68 12.15 11.48 -6.64
C ASP A 68 11.24 11.97 -5.52
N LEU A 69 11.51 13.17 -5.00
CA LEU A 69 10.73 13.74 -3.89
C LEU A 69 9.28 14.09 -4.26
N SER A 70 8.97 14.26 -5.54
CA SER A 70 7.58 14.49 -5.99
C SER A 70 6.74 13.23 -5.86
N ASP A 71 7.35 12.06 -6.05
CA ASP A 71 6.72 10.77 -5.79
C ASP A 71 6.42 10.60 -4.30
N ALA A 72 7.38 10.92 -3.42
CA ALA A 72 7.18 10.88 -1.97
C ALA A 72 6.02 11.81 -1.54
N ARG A 73 5.97 13.02 -2.07
CA ARG A 73 4.86 13.97 -1.81
C ARG A 73 3.51 13.43 -2.29
N ARG A 74 3.48 12.73 -3.42
CA ARG A 74 2.26 12.06 -3.91
C ARG A 74 1.81 10.94 -2.99
N VAL A 75 2.74 10.16 -2.43
CA VAL A 75 2.43 9.14 -1.41
C VAL A 75 1.79 9.80 -0.19
N VAL A 76 2.36 10.87 0.34
CA VAL A 76 1.80 11.63 1.47
C VAL A 76 0.37 12.11 1.17
N ALA A 77 0.15 12.70 0.00
CA ALA A 77 -1.17 13.17 -0.41
C ALA A 77 -2.20 12.03 -0.47
N ASN A 78 -1.81 10.86 -1.00
CA ASN A 78 -2.66 9.68 -1.07
C ASN A 78 -3.03 9.14 0.32
N TYR A 79 -2.08 9.10 1.27
CA TYR A 79 -2.37 8.69 2.64
C TYR A 79 -3.31 9.67 3.34
N ARG A 80 -3.12 10.98 3.13
CA ARG A 80 -4.02 11.99 3.70
C ARG A 80 -5.45 11.84 3.22
N ASP A 81 -5.65 11.64 1.91
CA ASP A 81 -6.97 11.34 1.32
C ASP A 81 -7.54 10.05 1.91
N ALA A 82 -6.72 9.02 2.05
CA ALA A 82 -7.14 7.74 2.63
C ALA A 82 -7.61 7.87 4.08
N TYR A 83 -6.91 8.65 4.93
CA TYR A 83 -7.35 8.94 6.30
C TYR A 83 -8.73 9.61 6.33
N ASP A 84 -8.93 10.64 5.49
CA ASP A 84 -10.21 11.33 5.42
C ASP A 84 -11.33 10.40 5.01
N ARG A 85 -11.12 9.61 3.97
CA ARG A 85 -12.14 8.70 3.43
C ARG A 85 -12.44 7.51 4.33
N VAL A 86 -11.46 7.00 5.05
CA VAL A 86 -11.63 5.95 6.07
C VAL A 86 -12.48 6.49 7.23
N ALA A 87 -12.19 7.72 7.70
CA ALA A 87 -12.96 8.38 8.74
C ALA A 87 -14.40 8.65 8.29
N ASP A 88 -14.61 9.17 7.07
CA ASP A 88 -15.94 9.43 6.49
C ASP A 88 -16.76 8.14 6.33
N ALA A 89 -16.11 7.01 6.08
CA ALA A 89 -16.74 5.69 6.05
C ALA A 89 -17.01 5.10 7.45
N GLY A 90 -16.60 5.80 8.51
CA GLY A 90 -16.72 5.35 9.90
C GLY A 90 -15.90 4.10 10.20
N LEU A 91 -14.82 3.88 9.49
CA LEU A 91 -13.91 2.74 9.69
C LEU A 91 -12.81 3.11 10.70
N ASP A 92 -12.38 2.12 11.47
CA ASP A 92 -11.27 2.16 12.40
C ASP A 92 -10.00 1.52 11.80
N THR A 93 -9.88 1.58 10.47
CA THR A 93 -8.73 1.07 9.72
C THR A 93 -7.48 1.89 10.04
N GLU A 94 -6.43 1.23 10.49
CA GLU A 94 -5.14 1.84 10.74
C GLU A 94 -4.29 1.90 9.46
N PHE A 95 -3.17 2.64 9.52
CA PHE A 95 -2.29 2.81 8.38
C PHE A 95 -0.86 2.43 8.69
N SER A 96 -0.18 1.84 7.71
CA SER A 96 1.25 1.55 7.75
C SER A 96 1.96 2.17 6.56
N VAL A 97 3.13 2.78 6.79
CA VAL A 97 3.94 3.40 5.76
C VAL A 97 5.40 2.99 5.90
N LYS A 98 6.07 2.82 4.77
CA LYS A 98 7.51 2.56 4.72
C LYS A 98 8.29 3.86 4.66
N PRO A 99 9.38 4.01 5.42
CA PRO A 99 10.23 5.19 5.37
C PRO A 99 10.78 5.50 3.97
N SER A 100 11.12 4.48 3.19
CA SER A 100 11.54 4.61 1.78
C SER A 100 10.47 5.27 0.91
N HIS A 101 9.18 5.01 1.15
CA HIS A 101 8.07 5.66 0.44
C HIS A 101 7.89 7.13 0.79
N LEU A 102 8.41 7.57 1.94
CA LEU A 102 8.45 8.97 2.35
C LEU A 102 9.68 9.72 1.82
N GLY A 103 10.59 9.01 1.12
CA GLY A 103 11.77 9.57 0.51
C GLY A 103 13.03 9.45 1.36
N LEU A 104 13.09 8.53 2.33
CA LEU A 104 14.23 8.38 3.25
C LEU A 104 15.55 8.20 2.51
N ASP A 105 15.56 7.40 1.42
CA ASP A 105 16.75 7.11 0.63
C ASP A 105 17.20 8.28 -0.27
N LEU A 106 16.34 9.30 -0.43
CA LEU A 106 16.60 10.47 -1.26
C LEU A 106 17.01 11.67 -0.42
N ASP A 107 16.25 11.97 0.62
CA ASP A 107 16.43 13.10 1.52
C ASP A 107 15.79 12.80 2.89
N PRO A 108 16.61 12.48 3.90
CA PRO A 108 16.11 12.16 5.25
C PRO A 108 15.33 13.32 5.91
N GLU A 109 15.69 14.57 5.64
CA GLU A 109 15.00 15.75 6.22
C GLU A 109 13.60 15.87 5.60
N ALA A 110 13.49 15.73 4.28
CA ALA A 110 12.20 15.72 3.59
C ALA A 110 11.34 14.52 4.03
N ALA A 111 11.94 13.35 4.23
CA ALA A 111 11.24 12.17 4.73
C ALA A 111 10.69 12.37 6.15
N LEU A 112 11.47 13.00 7.04
CA LEU A 112 11.01 13.35 8.38
C LEU A 112 9.82 14.33 8.34
N ALA A 113 9.90 15.38 7.52
CA ALA A 113 8.79 16.31 7.35
C ALA A 113 7.52 15.63 6.80
N ASN A 114 7.67 14.70 5.85
CA ASN A 114 6.59 13.88 5.31
C ASN A 114 5.96 12.98 6.39
N LEU A 115 6.79 12.39 7.24
CA LEU A 115 6.34 11.56 8.36
C LEU A 115 5.56 12.40 9.40
N GLU A 116 6.08 13.57 9.77
CA GLU A 116 5.42 14.49 10.71
C GLU A 116 4.05 14.95 10.19
N GLU A 117 3.94 15.21 8.87
CA GLU A 117 2.66 15.55 8.24
C GLU A 117 1.64 14.39 8.35
N LEU A 118 2.07 13.15 8.10
CA LEU A 118 1.20 11.98 8.24
C LEU A 118 0.85 11.67 9.69
N ALA A 119 1.79 11.80 10.62
CA ALA A 119 1.54 11.59 12.04
C ALA A 119 0.53 12.63 12.59
N THR A 120 0.66 13.89 12.15
CA THR A 120 -0.30 14.95 12.48
C THR A 120 -1.68 14.59 11.93
N LYS A 121 -1.76 14.13 10.68
CA LYS A 121 -3.02 13.71 10.06
C LYS A 121 -3.67 12.53 10.78
N ALA A 122 -2.88 11.54 11.21
CA ALA A 122 -3.35 10.42 11.99
C ALA A 122 -3.94 10.89 13.33
N ALA A 123 -3.23 11.79 14.04
CA ALA A 123 -3.69 12.36 15.30
C ALA A 123 -4.99 13.18 15.15
N GLU A 124 -5.14 13.97 14.07
CA GLU A 124 -6.37 14.70 13.75
C GLU A 124 -7.59 13.77 13.55
N ARG A 125 -7.36 12.53 13.16
CA ARG A 125 -8.39 11.52 12.90
C ARG A 125 -8.53 10.47 14.02
N ASP A 126 -7.86 10.70 15.17
CA ASP A 126 -7.80 9.74 16.29
C ASP A 126 -7.44 8.32 15.83
N ASN A 127 -6.39 8.22 14.98
CA ASN A 127 -5.97 7.00 14.32
C ASN A 127 -4.46 6.79 14.48
N TRP A 128 -3.98 5.61 14.10
CA TRP A 128 -2.58 5.19 14.21
C TRP A 128 -1.87 5.24 12.85
N LEU A 129 -0.59 5.59 12.91
CA LEU A 129 0.36 5.44 11.81
C LEU A 129 1.49 4.53 12.27
N TRP A 130 1.61 3.37 11.63
CA TRP A 130 2.68 2.42 11.86
C TRP A 130 3.82 2.65 10.87
N LEU A 131 5.06 2.56 11.37
CA LEU A 131 6.23 2.55 10.52
C LEU A 131 6.63 1.10 10.25
N ASP A 132 6.57 0.71 8.99
CA ASP A 132 7.05 -0.59 8.53
C ASP A 132 8.53 -0.47 8.20
N MET A 133 9.36 -0.90 9.16
CA MET A 133 10.82 -0.77 9.04
C MET A 133 11.36 -1.77 8.03
N GLU A 134 12.08 -1.25 7.05
CA GLU A 134 12.80 -2.04 6.07
C GLU A 134 14.18 -2.42 6.60
N SER A 135 14.82 -3.45 5.99
CA SER A 135 16.17 -3.87 6.39
C SER A 135 17.14 -2.70 6.29
N ALA A 136 17.92 -2.48 7.33
CA ALA A 136 19.08 -1.60 7.27
C ALA A 136 20.22 -2.39 6.63
N ASP A 137 20.67 -1.98 5.45
CA ASP A 137 21.93 -2.43 4.86
C ASP A 137 23.07 -1.52 5.31
#